data_84dc92937805f229decfef918aa75820
#
_entry.id   84dc92937805f229decfef918aa75820
#
_cell.length_a   1.000
_cell.length_b   1.000
_cell.length_c   1.000
_cell.angle_alpha   90.00
_cell.angle_beta   90.00
_cell.angle_gamma   90.00
#
_symmetry.space_group_name_H-M   'P 1'
#
loop_
_entity.id
_entity.type
_entity.pdbx_description
1 polymer ?
#
loop_
_entity_poly.entity_id
_entity_poly.type
_entity_poly.pdbx_seq_one_letter_code
_entity_poly.pdbx_strand_id
1 'polypeptide(L)'
;REDFQLLSNLGLDSYRFSVAWSRLEPKENAWNHEAMDVYSAMVDDLLARGIRPVVTLHHFSHPDWWEAKGGFADEANLPAFVSFCERVFEVLSDRVSVWVTINEPTVFSTMGYTLGMFPPGRRSVPMTLRVMRNLLRAHAKVYRRLKTLNPEVQIGVAKNVTLFDPKNRWSPIDWPLARLMEWFWNGAWRSGVQNGRMFFKDIPEAKGTLDFVGLNYYTHVLVGPASVSLLKMKFPKRRQEVATEFGYPMYAEGLRRAIEFLAPLNVPIEITENGVADAEDTLRTEHLRRHLWVLSNAVKDGHDVRSYHHWSLMDNFEWAEGYSMRFGLHRVDFESQERTLRPSGEVYKAIVGRR
;
A
#
# COMPACT_ATOMS: atom_id res chain seq x y z
N ARG A 1 -18.40 -7.84 -11.64
CA ARG A 1 -18.69 -7.19 -12.96
C ARG A 1 -19.35 -5.82 -12.76
N GLU A 2 -20.34 -5.70 -11.87
CA GLU A 2 -21.00 -4.42 -11.58
C GLU A 2 -20.02 -3.36 -11.07
N ASP A 3 -19.12 -3.71 -10.18
CA ASP A 3 -18.13 -2.78 -9.62
C ASP A 3 -17.14 -2.24 -10.68
N PHE A 4 -16.83 -3.03 -11.72
CA PHE A 4 -15.97 -2.53 -12.82
C PHE A 4 -16.70 -1.56 -13.75
N GLN A 5 -18.03 -1.62 -13.81
CA GLN A 5 -18.82 -0.58 -14.47
C GLN A 5 -18.68 0.77 -13.75
N LEU A 6 -18.50 0.79 -12.42
CA LEU A 6 -18.28 2.02 -11.67
C LEU A 6 -16.97 2.70 -12.08
N LEU A 7 -15.89 1.92 -12.34
CA LEU A 7 -14.62 2.45 -12.87
C LEU A 7 -14.82 3.12 -14.23
N SER A 8 -15.51 2.43 -15.14
CA SER A 8 -15.82 2.98 -16.48
C SER A 8 -16.66 4.25 -16.42
N ASN A 9 -17.64 4.30 -15.51
CA ASN A 9 -18.51 5.46 -15.31
C ASN A 9 -17.74 6.68 -14.76
N LEU A 10 -16.63 6.43 -14.03
CA LEU A 10 -15.71 7.47 -13.56
C LEU A 10 -14.66 7.86 -14.61
N GLY A 11 -14.54 7.12 -15.73
CA GLY A 11 -13.54 7.35 -16.76
C GLY A 11 -12.13 6.96 -16.34
N LEU A 12 -11.98 5.96 -15.45
CA LEU A 12 -10.68 5.50 -14.95
C LEU A 12 -10.05 4.51 -15.94
N ASP A 13 -8.72 4.56 -16.06
CA ASP A 13 -7.92 3.79 -16.99
C ASP A 13 -7.03 2.72 -16.31
N SER A 14 -7.02 2.66 -15.00
CA SER A 14 -6.33 1.60 -14.24
C SER A 14 -7.05 1.25 -12.94
N TYR A 15 -6.89 0.00 -12.52
CA TYR A 15 -7.44 -0.51 -11.27
C TYR A 15 -6.45 -1.43 -10.57
N ARG A 16 -6.13 -1.10 -9.31
CA ARG A 16 -5.28 -1.91 -8.45
C ARG A 16 -6.14 -2.78 -7.54
N PHE A 17 -5.85 -4.08 -7.53
CA PHE A 17 -6.50 -5.03 -6.62
C PHE A 17 -5.50 -6.08 -6.13
N SER A 18 -5.84 -6.79 -5.06
CA SER A 18 -5.02 -7.88 -4.54
C SER A 18 -5.66 -9.25 -4.76
N VAL A 19 -4.81 -10.26 -4.91
CA VAL A 19 -5.22 -11.65 -4.86
C VAL A 19 -5.06 -12.17 -3.43
N ALA A 20 -6.04 -12.94 -2.95
CA ALA A 20 -6.01 -13.50 -1.60
C ALA A 20 -5.39 -14.90 -1.62
N TRP A 21 -4.16 -15.04 -1.10
CA TRP A 21 -3.47 -16.33 -1.05
C TRP A 21 -4.28 -17.39 -0.28
N SER A 22 -4.87 -17.00 0.86
CA SER A 22 -5.74 -17.90 1.64
C SER A 22 -6.95 -18.44 0.87
N ARG A 23 -7.40 -17.72 -0.15
CA ARG A 23 -8.50 -18.13 -1.02
C ARG A 23 -8.02 -19.05 -2.15
N LEU A 24 -6.83 -18.79 -2.66
CA LEU A 24 -6.23 -19.56 -3.76
C LEU A 24 -5.59 -20.87 -3.29
N GLU A 25 -5.07 -20.89 -2.06
CA GLU A 25 -4.45 -22.06 -1.45
C GLU A 25 -4.88 -22.17 0.03
N PRO A 26 -6.15 -22.52 0.30
CA PRO A 26 -6.72 -22.56 1.64
C PRO A 26 -6.08 -23.63 2.55
N LYS A 27 -5.49 -24.68 1.98
CA LYS A 27 -4.66 -25.69 2.65
C LYS A 27 -3.38 -25.86 1.86
N GLU A 28 -2.30 -26.24 2.51
CA GLU A 28 -1.02 -26.48 1.87
C GLU A 28 -1.13 -27.45 0.71
N ASN A 29 -0.60 -27.07 -0.46
CA ASN A 29 -0.67 -27.82 -1.72
C ASN A 29 -2.09 -28.06 -2.26
N ALA A 30 -3.12 -27.43 -1.71
CA ALA A 30 -4.48 -27.51 -2.19
C ALA A 30 -4.90 -26.23 -2.93
N TRP A 31 -4.50 -26.15 -4.21
CA TRP A 31 -4.81 -24.98 -5.05
C TRP A 31 -6.28 -24.98 -5.48
N ASN A 32 -6.93 -23.83 -5.31
CA ASN A 32 -8.31 -23.60 -5.71
C ASN A 32 -8.37 -22.97 -7.11
N HIS A 33 -8.57 -23.79 -8.14
CA HIS A 33 -8.68 -23.36 -9.53
C HIS A 33 -9.88 -22.46 -9.77
N GLU A 34 -11.04 -22.75 -9.18
CA GLU A 34 -12.25 -21.93 -9.34
C GLU A 34 -12.03 -20.50 -8.81
N ALA A 35 -11.34 -20.36 -7.68
CA ALA A 35 -10.97 -19.04 -7.17
C ALA A 35 -9.99 -18.31 -8.11
N MET A 36 -9.08 -19.02 -8.76
CA MET A 36 -8.16 -18.45 -9.74
C MET A 36 -8.88 -18.02 -11.02
N ASP A 37 -9.84 -18.79 -11.47
CA ASP A 37 -10.69 -18.47 -12.63
C ASP A 37 -11.47 -17.18 -12.42
N VAL A 38 -11.92 -16.90 -11.17
CA VAL A 38 -12.55 -15.62 -10.83
C VAL A 38 -11.58 -14.45 -11.02
N TYR A 39 -10.33 -14.55 -10.56
CA TYR A 39 -9.32 -13.49 -10.77
C TYR A 39 -8.96 -13.32 -12.25
N SER A 40 -8.86 -14.43 -13.01
CA SER A 40 -8.66 -14.39 -14.44
C SER A 40 -9.79 -13.65 -15.16
N ALA A 41 -11.03 -13.98 -14.84
CA ALA A 41 -12.20 -13.31 -15.40
C ALA A 41 -12.31 -11.82 -14.99
N MET A 42 -11.81 -11.45 -13.80
CA MET A 42 -11.71 -10.04 -13.39
C MET A 42 -10.72 -9.28 -14.29
N VAL A 43 -9.57 -9.87 -14.59
CA VAL A 43 -8.57 -9.28 -15.48
C VAL A 43 -9.15 -9.09 -16.89
N ASP A 44 -9.84 -10.10 -17.42
CA ASP A 44 -10.48 -10.03 -18.75
C ASP A 44 -11.53 -8.92 -18.81
N ASP A 45 -12.39 -8.78 -17.79
CA ASP A 45 -13.43 -7.76 -17.75
C ASP A 45 -12.82 -6.33 -17.64
N LEU A 46 -11.74 -6.16 -16.88
CA LEU A 46 -11.01 -4.88 -16.81
C LEU A 46 -10.43 -4.51 -18.19
N LEU A 47 -9.74 -5.44 -18.84
CA LEU A 47 -9.13 -5.21 -20.15
C LEU A 47 -10.18 -4.96 -21.25
N ALA A 48 -11.31 -5.67 -21.22
CA ALA A 48 -12.41 -5.44 -22.14
C ALA A 48 -13.01 -4.02 -22.02
N ARG A 49 -12.82 -3.37 -20.87
CA ARG A 49 -13.21 -1.98 -20.60
C ARG A 49 -12.09 -0.97 -20.88
N GLY A 50 -10.92 -1.41 -21.34
CA GLY A 50 -9.74 -0.55 -21.52
C GLY A 50 -9.09 -0.14 -20.20
N ILE A 51 -9.34 -0.86 -19.11
CA ILE A 51 -8.80 -0.57 -17.77
C ILE A 51 -7.60 -1.48 -17.51
N ARG A 52 -6.43 -0.88 -17.27
CA ARG A 52 -5.18 -1.59 -16.97
C ARG A 52 -5.24 -2.23 -15.57
N PRO A 53 -5.11 -3.55 -15.43
CA PRO A 53 -5.03 -4.20 -14.12
C PRO A 53 -3.63 -3.99 -13.49
N VAL A 54 -3.61 -3.69 -12.19
CA VAL A 54 -2.42 -3.67 -11.34
C VAL A 54 -2.62 -4.69 -10.21
N VAL A 55 -1.88 -5.80 -10.25
CA VAL A 55 -2.10 -6.92 -9.33
C VAL A 55 -1.15 -6.87 -8.16
N THR A 56 -1.70 -6.90 -6.94
CA THR A 56 -0.95 -7.01 -5.69
C THR A 56 -0.99 -8.45 -5.18
N LEU A 57 0.20 -9.06 -5.00
CA LEU A 57 0.34 -10.47 -4.64
C LEU A 57 0.16 -10.73 -3.13
N HIS A 58 0.58 -9.78 -2.28
CA HIS A 58 0.35 -9.87 -0.83
C HIS A 58 -0.15 -8.53 -0.29
N HIS A 59 -1.35 -8.56 0.30
CA HIS A 59 -1.95 -7.38 0.95
C HIS A 59 -2.47 -7.77 2.34
N PHE A 60 -1.54 -7.88 3.30
CA PHE A 60 -1.72 -8.15 4.74
C PHE A 60 -2.22 -9.54 5.13
N SER A 61 -2.79 -10.31 4.23
CA SER A 61 -3.35 -11.63 4.54
C SER A 61 -2.64 -12.76 3.78
N HIS A 62 -2.54 -13.92 4.44
CA HIS A 62 -2.00 -15.17 3.91
C HIS A 62 -2.66 -16.37 4.62
N PRO A 63 -2.47 -17.63 4.15
CA PRO A 63 -3.13 -18.78 4.75
C PRO A 63 -2.66 -19.08 6.18
N ASP A 64 -3.59 -19.53 7.02
CA ASP A 64 -3.31 -19.93 8.41
C ASP A 64 -2.29 -21.07 8.51
N TRP A 65 -2.32 -22.01 7.55
CA TRP A 65 -1.36 -23.12 7.51
C TRP A 65 0.08 -22.64 7.34
N TRP A 66 0.28 -21.52 6.59
CA TRP A 66 1.59 -20.92 6.38
C TRP A 66 2.02 -20.07 7.59
N GLU A 67 1.11 -19.32 8.21
CA GLU A 67 1.38 -18.60 9.45
C GLU A 67 1.69 -19.55 10.59
N ALA A 68 1.03 -20.71 10.69
CA ALA A 68 1.32 -21.75 11.69
C ALA A 68 2.75 -22.28 11.61
N LYS A 69 3.40 -22.19 10.43
CA LYS A 69 4.83 -22.51 10.21
C LYS A 69 5.76 -21.33 10.50
N GLY A 70 5.22 -20.19 10.92
CA GLY A 70 5.96 -18.96 11.24
C GLY A 70 5.91 -17.88 10.19
N GLY A 71 5.19 -18.07 9.07
CA GLY A 71 4.97 -17.05 8.04
C GLY A 71 6.26 -16.32 7.62
N PHE A 72 6.19 -15.00 7.52
CA PHE A 72 7.37 -14.16 7.25
C PHE A 72 8.39 -14.07 8.41
N ALA A 73 8.07 -14.55 9.60
CA ALA A 73 9.03 -14.56 10.71
C ALA A 73 10.13 -15.61 10.53
N ASP A 74 9.89 -16.65 9.73
CA ASP A 74 10.87 -17.68 9.38
C ASP A 74 11.26 -17.59 7.90
N GLU A 75 12.55 -17.36 7.64
CA GLU A 75 13.09 -17.28 6.27
C GLU A 75 12.92 -18.59 5.48
N ALA A 76 12.88 -19.73 6.16
CA ALA A 76 12.68 -21.04 5.54
C ALA A 76 11.31 -21.17 4.83
N ASN A 77 10.34 -20.34 5.20
CA ASN A 77 8.99 -20.34 4.60
C ASN A 77 8.89 -19.51 3.31
N LEU A 78 9.88 -18.66 3.01
CA LEU A 78 9.82 -17.76 1.83
C LEU A 78 9.66 -18.49 0.49
N PRO A 79 10.22 -19.70 0.27
CA PRO A 79 9.98 -20.44 -0.96
C PRO A 79 8.50 -20.71 -1.25
N ALA A 80 7.68 -20.97 -0.23
CA ALA A 80 6.24 -21.19 -0.42
C ALA A 80 5.54 -19.90 -0.93
N PHE A 81 5.92 -18.73 -0.40
CA PHE A 81 5.42 -17.46 -0.89
C PHE A 81 5.84 -17.19 -2.35
N VAL A 82 7.10 -17.49 -2.70
CA VAL A 82 7.58 -17.35 -4.07
C VAL A 82 6.80 -18.27 -5.01
N SER A 83 6.57 -19.54 -4.63
CA SER A 83 5.78 -20.49 -5.41
C SER A 83 4.34 -20.03 -5.62
N PHE A 84 3.70 -19.50 -4.58
CA PHE A 84 2.37 -18.88 -4.70
C PHE A 84 2.37 -17.73 -5.73
N CYS A 85 3.31 -16.79 -5.61
CA CYS A 85 3.42 -15.67 -6.54
C CYS A 85 3.64 -16.12 -7.98
N GLU A 86 4.49 -17.12 -8.17
CA GLU A 86 4.77 -17.71 -9.48
C GLU A 86 3.52 -18.33 -10.10
N ARG A 87 2.75 -19.12 -9.35
CA ARG A 87 1.51 -19.76 -9.83
C ARG A 87 0.45 -18.73 -10.24
N VAL A 88 0.29 -17.64 -9.49
CA VAL A 88 -0.60 -16.53 -9.88
C VAL A 88 -0.08 -15.85 -11.15
N PHE A 89 1.22 -15.62 -11.22
CA PHE A 89 1.86 -14.97 -12.36
C PHE A 89 1.70 -15.77 -13.65
N GLU A 90 1.92 -17.08 -13.61
CA GLU A 90 1.78 -17.98 -14.77
C GLU A 90 0.39 -17.90 -15.42
N VAL A 91 -0.66 -17.68 -14.61
CA VAL A 91 -2.05 -17.60 -15.12
C VAL A 91 -2.38 -16.23 -15.69
N LEU A 92 -1.78 -15.14 -15.18
CA LEU A 92 -2.21 -13.77 -15.49
C LEU A 92 -1.19 -12.95 -16.29
N SER A 93 0.07 -13.37 -16.38
CA SER A 93 1.16 -12.56 -16.93
C SER A 93 1.11 -12.31 -18.44
N ASP A 94 0.28 -13.03 -19.16
CA ASP A 94 -0.04 -12.78 -20.56
C ASP A 94 -0.90 -11.51 -20.76
N ARG A 95 -1.58 -11.06 -19.71
CA ARG A 95 -2.56 -9.95 -19.69
C ARG A 95 -2.25 -8.85 -18.66
N VAL A 96 -1.48 -9.16 -17.63
CA VAL A 96 -1.11 -8.22 -16.57
C VAL A 96 0.35 -7.80 -16.71
N SER A 97 0.59 -6.52 -16.91
CA SER A 97 1.94 -5.97 -17.09
C SER A 97 2.53 -5.33 -15.82
N VAL A 98 1.72 -5.04 -14.79
CA VAL A 98 2.15 -4.32 -13.57
C VAL A 98 1.81 -5.12 -12.32
N TRP A 99 2.84 -5.38 -11.50
CA TRP A 99 2.76 -6.24 -10.34
C TRP A 99 3.32 -5.57 -9.08
N VAL A 100 2.57 -5.63 -8.01
CA VAL A 100 3.01 -5.26 -6.67
C VAL A 100 3.22 -6.53 -5.86
N THR A 101 4.44 -6.81 -5.44
CA THR A 101 4.73 -8.05 -4.71
C THR A 101 4.15 -8.03 -3.30
N ILE A 102 4.36 -6.94 -2.59
CA ILE A 102 3.96 -6.78 -1.18
C ILE A 102 3.42 -5.36 -0.96
N ASN A 103 2.26 -5.29 -0.33
CA ASN A 103 1.71 -4.03 0.16
C ASN A 103 2.27 -3.70 1.55
N GLU A 104 2.77 -2.49 1.72
CA GLU A 104 3.14 -1.84 2.98
C GLU A 104 3.93 -2.73 3.97
N PRO A 105 5.13 -3.20 3.61
CA PRO A 105 5.89 -4.14 4.44
C PRO A 105 6.15 -3.61 5.86
N THR A 106 6.33 -2.30 6.03
CA THR A 106 6.56 -1.67 7.34
C THR A 106 5.29 -1.65 8.19
N VAL A 107 4.13 -1.37 7.59
CA VAL A 107 2.83 -1.40 8.29
C VAL A 107 2.52 -2.81 8.73
N PHE A 108 2.55 -3.78 7.81
CA PHE A 108 2.32 -5.19 8.12
C PHE A 108 3.17 -5.69 9.29
N SER A 109 4.49 -5.45 9.22
CA SER A 109 5.40 -5.92 10.27
C SER A 109 5.22 -5.18 11.59
N THR A 110 4.96 -3.87 11.57
CA THR A 110 4.78 -3.11 12.81
C THR A 110 3.44 -3.42 13.48
N MET A 111 2.35 -3.44 12.70
CA MET A 111 1.02 -3.75 13.23
C MET A 111 0.90 -5.19 13.70
N GLY A 112 1.47 -6.15 12.98
CA GLY A 112 1.39 -7.58 13.31
C GLY A 112 2.38 -8.04 14.39
N TYR A 113 3.58 -7.42 14.46
CA TYR A 113 4.66 -7.95 15.28
C TYR A 113 5.22 -6.98 16.33
N THR A 114 4.95 -5.66 16.26
CA THR A 114 5.29 -4.72 17.34
C THR A 114 4.07 -4.38 18.19
N LEU A 115 2.96 -4.01 17.54
CA LEU A 115 1.75 -3.54 18.22
C LEU A 115 0.77 -4.67 18.51
N GLY A 116 0.79 -5.74 17.73
CA GLY A 116 -0.12 -6.87 17.85
C GLY A 116 -1.58 -6.52 17.52
N MET A 117 -1.78 -5.54 16.65
CA MET A 117 -3.10 -5.10 16.19
C MET A 117 -3.59 -5.88 14.97
N PHE A 118 -2.67 -6.35 14.14
CA PHE A 118 -2.95 -7.26 13.02
C PHE A 118 -2.53 -8.69 13.38
N PRO A 119 -3.07 -9.72 12.73
CA PRO A 119 -2.47 -11.06 12.78
C PRO A 119 -0.97 -11.00 12.42
N PRO A 120 -0.15 -11.81 13.11
CA PRO A 120 -0.44 -12.83 14.11
C PRO A 120 -0.51 -12.31 15.57
N GLY A 121 -0.67 -11.02 15.81
CA GLY A 121 -0.88 -10.46 17.14
C GLY A 121 0.35 -10.48 18.07
N ARG A 122 1.56 -10.53 17.50
CA ARG A 122 2.82 -10.59 18.28
C ARG A 122 3.22 -9.22 18.79
N ARG A 123 4.03 -9.18 19.85
CA ARG A 123 4.59 -7.95 20.45
C ARG A 123 6.08 -8.15 20.71
N SER A 124 6.90 -8.01 19.66
CA SER A 124 8.33 -8.26 19.71
C SER A 124 9.07 -7.42 18.67
N VAL A 125 9.81 -6.40 19.12
CA VAL A 125 10.63 -5.57 18.24
C VAL A 125 11.69 -6.40 17.48
N PRO A 126 12.44 -7.33 18.10
CA PRO A 126 13.38 -8.18 17.35
C PRO A 126 12.72 -8.99 16.24
N MET A 127 11.49 -9.50 16.47
CA MET A 127 10.72 -10.24 15.47
C MET A 127 10.27 -9.30 14.34
N THR A 128 9.81 -8.09 14.65
CA THR A 128 9.46 -7.05 13.66
C THR A 128 10.61 -6.79 12.70
N LEU A 129 11.82 -6.55 13.23
CA LEU A 129 13.02 -6.31 12.42
C LEU A 129 13.37 -7.53 11.53
N ARG A 130 13.15 -8.74 12.03
CA ARG A 130 13.33 -9.98 11.24
C ARG A 130 12.30 -10.05 10.11
N VAL A 131 11.03 -9.85 10.42
CA VAL A 131 9.93 -9.86 9.43
C VAL A 131 10.16 -8.81 8.36
N MET A 132 10.53 -7.58 8.72
CA MET A 132 10.83 -6.53 7.73
C MET A 132 11.95 -6.95 6.76
N ARG A 133 13.02 -7.59 7.27
CA ARG A 133 14.09 -8.13 6.40
C ARG A 133 13.61 -9.27 5.52
N ASN A 134 12.80 -10.18 6.06
CA ASN A 134 12.27 -11.32 5.31
C ASN A 134 11.26 -10.88 4.24
N LEU A 135 10.43 -9.86 4.50
CA LEU A 135 9.57 -9.25 3.48
C LEU A 135 10.40 -8.68 2.31
N LEU A 136 11.51 -8.02 2.63
CA LEU A 136 12.41 -7.51 1.60
C LEU A 136 13.09 -8.64 0.81
N ARG A 137 13.52 -9.73 1.49
CA ARG A 137 14.04 -10.94 0.81
C ARG A 137 12.98 -11.63 -0.04
N ALA A 138 11.76 -11.74 0.48
CA ALA A 138 10.63 -12.31 -0.24
C ALA A 138 10.36 -11.54 -1.54
N HIS A 139 10.29 -10.19 -1.44
CA HIS A 139 10.17 -9.34 -2.61
C HIS A 139 11.29 -9.59 -3.63
N ALA A 140 12.55 -9.59 -3.18
CA ALA A 140 13.69 -9.79 -4.08
C ALA A 140 13.68 -11.16 -4.78
N LYS A 141 13.30 -12.22 -4.05
CA LYS A 141 13.16 -13.57 -4.63
C LYS A 141 12.02 -13.62 -5.66
N VAL A 142 10.86 -13.06 -5.33
CA VAL A 142 9.71 -12.95 -6.26
C VAL A 142 10.09 -12.13 -7.49
N TYR A 143 10.66 -10.92 -7.31
CA TYR A 143 11.10 -10.07 -8.41
C TYR A 143 11.98 -10.85 -9.41
N ARG A 144 13.06 -11.49 -8.92
CA ARG A 144 13.99 -12.23 -9.78
C ARG A 144 13.30 -13.41 -10.45
N ARG A 145 12.46 -14.16 -9.73
CA ARG A 145 11.75 -15.30 -10.29
C ARG A 145 10.80 -14.87 -11.41
N LEU A 146 9.96 -13.85 -11.17
CA LEU A 146 9.01 -13.39 -12.18
C LEU A 146 9.70 -12.75 -13.39
N LYS A 147 10.82 -12.03 -13.17
CA LYS A 147 11.63 -11.49 -14.27
C LYS A 147 12.29 -12.58 -15.14
N THR A 148 12.57 -13.76 -14.61
CA THR A 148 13.05 -14.90 -15.44
C THR A 148 11.93 -15.48 -16.30
N LEU A 149 10.67 -15.38 -15.87
CA LEU A 149 9.51 -15.86 -16.64
C LEU A 149 9.06 -14.86 -17.70
N ASN A 150 9.05 -13.58 -17.37
CA ASN A 150 8.73 -12.50 -18.30
C ASN A 150 9.51 -11.23 -17.90
N PRO A 151 10.58 -10.86 -18.64
CA PRO A 151 11.40 -9.69 -18.33
C PRO A 151 10.69 -8.35 -18.56
N GLU A 152 9.63 -8.31 -19.37
CA GLU A 152 8.95 -7.06 -19.79
C GLU A 152 7.97 -6.51 -18.75
N VAL A 153 7.51 -7.34 -17.81
CA VAL A 153 6.57 -6.88 -16.78
C VAL A 153 7.23 -5.91 -15.80
N GLN A 154 6.44 -5.00 -15.26
CA GLN A 154 6.88 -4.05 -14.26
C GLN A 154 6.55 -4.57 -12.86
N ILE A 155 7.56 -4.67 -12.00
CA ILE A 155 7.42 -5.23 -10.65
C ILE A 155 7.91 -4.23 -9.62
N GLY A 156 7.07 -3.93 -8.62
CA GLY A 156 7.38 -3.02 -7.53
C GLY A 156 6.85 -3.48 -6.17
N VAL A 157 7.01 -2.60 -5.20
CA VAL A 157 6.46 -2.72 -3.83
C VAL A 157 5.61 -1.49 -3.56
N ALA A 158 4.43 -1.64 -3.00
CA ALA A 158 3.67 -0.51 -2.49
C ALA A 158 4.17 -0.16 -1.08
N LYS A 159 4.90 0.96 -0.97
CA LYS A 159 5.51 1.41 0.27
C LYS A 159 4.65 2.50 0.92
N ASN A 160 4.17 2.26 2.13
CA ASN A 160 3.61 3.32 2.95
C ASN A 160 4.73 4.29 3.39
N VAL A 161 4.59 5.54 3.01
CA VAL A 161 5.46 6.62 3.50
C VAL A 161 4.67 7.50 4.44
N THR A 162 4.89 7.30 5.73
CA THR A 162 4.41 8.19 6.79
C THR A 162 5.54 9.15 7.15
N LEU A 163 5.26 10.44 7.15
CA LEU A 163 6.25 11.45 7.54
C LEU A 163 6.25 11.66 9.05
N PHE A 164 7.42 11.88 9.61
CA PHE A 164 7.58 12.13 11.04
C PHE A 164 8.14 13.53 11.25
N ASP A 165 7.32 14.40 11.85
CA ASP A 165 7.67 15.78 12.15
C ASP A 165 7.83 15.98 13.66
N PRO A 166 8.73 16.87 14.12
CA PRO A 166 8.81 17.20 15.53
C PRO A 166 7.50 17.87 15.98
N LYS A 167 6.95 17.44 17.13
CA LYS A 167 5.76 18.05 17.71
C LYS A 167 6.00 19.51 18.07
N ASN A 168 7.16 19.80 18.64
CA ASN A 168 7.66 21.14 18.86
C ASN A 168 8.96 21.34 18.04
N ARG A 169 8.89 22.22 17.04
CA ARG A 169 10.03 22.52 16.16
C ARG A 169 11.26 23.11 16.88
N TRP A 170 11.08 23.61 18.08
CA TRP A 170 12.16 24.19 18.90
C TRP A 170 12.71 23.21 19.94
N SER A 171 12.11 22.01 20.05
CA SER A 171 12.55 21.00 21.01
C SER A 171 13.80 20.28 20.53
N PRO A 172 14.90 20.27 21.30
CA PRO A 172 16.11 19.54 20.97
C PRO A 172 15.93 18.01 21.05
N ILE A 173 14.82 17.54 21.65
CA ILE A 173 14.50 16.12 21.82
C ILE A 173 13.60 15.63 20.69
N ASP A 174 12.62 16.43 20.25
CA ASP A 174 11.62 16.00 19.26
C ASP A 174 12.25 15.71 17.88
N TRP A 175 13.26 16.50 17.48
CA TRP A 175 13.97 16.31 16.21
C TRP A 175 14.70 14.97 16.12
N PRO A 176 15.55 14.57 17.06
CA PRO A 176 16.19 13.26 17.05
C PRO A 176 15.18 12.12 17.05
N LEU A 177 14.09 12.23 17.82
CA LEU A 177 13.03 11.22 17.85
C LEU A 177 12.31 11.12 16.50
N ALA A 178 11.94 12.24 15.89
CA ALA A 178 11.30 12.25 14.58
C ALA A 178 12.22 11.64 13.51
N ARG A 179 13.51 11.98 13.50
CA ARG A 179 14.51 11.39 12.59
C ARG A 179 14.71 9.88 12.80
N LEU A 180 14.69 9.42 14.05
CA LEU A 180 14.78 8.00 14.37
C LEU A 180 13.55 7.24 13.84
N MET A 181 12.34 7.79 14.03
CA MET A 181 11.11 7.22 13.50
C MET A 181 11.09 7.21 11.97
N GLU A 182 11.52 8.31 11.34
CA GLU A 182 11.66 8.42 9.88
C GLU A 182 12.62 7.36 9.33
N TRP A 183 13.78 7.21 9.97
CA TRP A 183 14.77 6.19 9.58
C TRP A 183 14.20 4.78 9.75
N PHE A 184 13.56 4.48 10.87
CA PHE A 184 12.97 3.16 11.13
C PHE A 184 11.87 2.82 10.14
N TRP A 185 10.94 3.77 9.92
CA TRP A 185 9.73 3.52 9.11
C TRP A 185 10.02 3.54 7.61
N ASN A 186 10.77 4.51 7.15
CA ASN A 186 11.01 4.77 5.74
C ASN A 186 12.45 4.47 5.31
N GLY A 187 13.43 5.02 6.03
CA GLY A 187 14.84 5.01 5.64
C GLY A 187 15.46 3.62 5.58
N ALA A 188 15.13 2.75 6.54
CA ALA A 188 15.67 1.39 6.59
C ALA A 188 15.22 0.56 5.37
N TRP A 189 13.96 0.65 4.96
CA TRP A 189 13.45 -0.02 3.77
C TRP A 189 14.11 0.53 2.50
N ARG A 190 14.18 1.86 2.34
CA ARG A 190 14.84 2.48 1.20
C ARG A 190 16.29 2.04 1.08
N SER A 191 17.05 2.05 2.19
CA SER A 191 18.42 1.55 2.21
C SER A 191 18.51 0.07 1.79
N GLY A 192 17.53 -0.74 2.16
CA GLY A 192 17.44 -2.15 1.76
C GLY A 192 17.38 -2.32 0.25
N VAL A 193 16.48 -1.63 -0.44
CA VAL A 193 16.31 -1.75 -1.89
C VAL A 193 17.41 -1.02 -2.69
N GLN A 194 17.94 0.08 -2.15
CA GLN A 194 18.96 0.89 -2.80
C GLN A 194 20.38 0.35 -2.62
N ASN A 195 20.72 -0.04 -1.38
CA ASN A 195 22.08 -0.38 -0.97
C ASN A 195 22.24 -1.87 -0.61
N GLY A 196 21.15 -2.65 -0.54
CA GLY A 196 21.18 -4.03 -0.07
C GLY A 196 21.46 -4.14 1.42
N ARG A 197 21.06 -3.16 2.25
CA ARG A 197 21.32 -3.15 3.69
C ARG A 197 20.15 -2.59 4.49
N MET A 198 19.65 -3.37 5.44
CA MET A 198 18.52 -2.99 6.29
C MET A 198 18.81 -3.32 7.76
N PHE A 199 18.63 -2.33 8.67
CA PHE A 199 18.90 -2.49 10.10
C PHE A 199 20.28 -3.10 10.39
N PHE A 200 21.34 -2.57 9.75
CA PHE A 200 22.73 -3.02 9.89
C PHE A 200 23.00 -4.46 9.42
N LYS A 201 22.07 -5.10 8.72
CA LYS A 201 22.23 -6.43 8.11
C LYS A 201 22.24 -6.31 6.59
N ASP A 202 23.13 -7.06 5.96
CA ASP A 202 23.23 -7.12 4.51
C ASP A 202 22.13 -8.02 3.93
N ILE A 203 21.52 -7.55 2.86
CA ILE A 203 20.49 -8.21 2.05
C ILE A 203 20.82 -7.85 0.59
N PRO A 204 21.98 -8.27 0.07
CA PRO A 204 22.47 -7.83 -1.24
C PRO A 204 21.52 -8.22 -2.39
N GLU A 205 20.75 -9.28 -2.20
CA GLU A 205 19.74 -9.73 -3.15
C GLU A 205 18.58 -8.75 -3.34
N ALA A 206 18.39 -7.80 -2.43
CA ALA A 206 17.33 -6.80 -2.56
C ALA A 206 17.72 -5.60 -3.43
N LYS A 207 19.02 -5.41 -3.68
CA LYS A 207 19.48 -4.29 -4.49
C LYS A 207 19.04 -4.42 -5.94
N GLY A 208 18.45 -3.34 -6.48
CA GLY A 208 18.02 -3.29 -7.88
C GLY A 208 16.83 -4.19 -8.23
N THR A 209 15.94 -4.42 -7.28
CA THR A 209 14.73 -5.26 -7.48
C THR A 209 13.45 -4.45 -7.59
N LEU A 210 13.51 -3.25 -8.17
CA LEU A 210 12.36 -2.41 -8.44
C LEU A 210 12.39 -1.92 -9.89
N ASP A 211 11.31 -2.12 -10.62
CA ASP A 211 11.06 -1.43 -11.90
C ASP A 211 10.28 -0.13 -11.66
N PHE A 212 9.52 -0.05 -10.58
CA PHE A 212 8.86 1.14 -10.06
C PHE A 212 8.72 1.02 -8.53
N VAL A 213 8.42 2.12 -7.86
CA VAL A 213 8.03 2.13 -6.46
C VAL A 213 6.60 2.63 -6.31
N GLY A 214 5.74 1.83 -5.67
CA GLY A 214 4.41 2.25 -5.27
C GLY A 214 4.48 3.12 -4.01
N LEU A 215 3.81 4.24 -4.02
CA LEU A 215 3.67 5.14 -2.87
C LEU A 215 2.25 5.09 -2.32
N ASN A 216 2.11 4.60 -1.09
CA ASN A 216 0.90 4.78 -0.29
C ASN A 216 1.15 5.95 0.66
N TYR A 217 0.37 7.02 0.51
CA TYR A 217 0.51 8.22 1.34
C TYR A 217 -0.83 8.65 1.93
N TYR A 218 -0.86 8.84 3.25
CA TYR A 218 -2.07 9.27 3.96
C TYR A 218 -1.84 10.51 4.84
N THR A 219 -0.69 10.56 5.57
CA THR A 219 -0.53 11.55 6.63
C THR A 219 0.91 11.75 7.09
N HIS A 220 1.08 12.62 8.06
CA HIS A 220 2.27 12.72 8.90
C HIS A 220 1.95 12.47 10.38
N VAL A 221 2.97 12.21 11.18
CA VAL A 221 2.89 12.00 12.62
C VAL A 221 3.76 13.02 13.35
N LEU A 222 3.18 13.74 14.30
CA LEU A 222 3.93 14.64 15.16
C LEU A 222 4.56 13.88 16.33
N VAL A 223 5.89 13.87 16.39
CA VAL A 223 6.69 13.09 17.36
C VAL A 223 7.23 13.97 18.46
N GLY A 224 7.07 13.51 19.68
CA GLY A 224 7.67 14.07 20.90
C GLY A 224 7.66 13.03 22.02
N PRO A 225 8.30 13.27 23.20
CA PRO A 225 8.44 12.29 24.25
C PRO A 225 7.11 11.65 24.72
N ALA A 226 6.04 12.44 24.75
CA ALA A 226 4.69 11.97 25.12
C ALA A 226 3.94 11.31 23.95
N SER A 227 4.40 11.49 22.70
CA SER A 227 3.75 10.97 21.49
C SER A 227 4.24 9.56 21.12
N VAL A 228 5.31 9.08 21.74
CA VAL A 228 5.87 7.73 21.53
C VAL A 228 4.90 6.63 22.01
N SER A 229 3.78 6.99 22.62
CA SER A 229 2.65 6.08 22.82
C SER A 229 1.91 5.82 21.50
N LEU A 230 2.62 5.29 20.49
CA LEU A 230 2.03 4.69 19.28
C LEU A 230 0.97 3.62 19.60
N LEU A 231 0.99 3.11 20.83
CA LEU A 231 0.05 2.13 21.37
C LEU A 231 -1.40 2.62 21.49
N LYS A 232 -1.67 3.93 21.35
CA LYS A 232 -3.03 4.47 21.49
C LYS A 232 -3.63 5.03 20.21
N MET A 233 -2.95 4.93 19.05
CA MET A 233 -3.42 5.45 17.75
C MET A 233 -3.99 6.89 17.81
N LYS A 234 -3.50 7.69 18.76
CA LYS A 234 -3.85 9.11 18.83
C LYS A 234 -2.80 9.90 18.08
N PHE A 235 -3.16 10.37 16.92
CA PHE A 235 -2.32 11.22 16.09
C PHE A 235 -2.44 12.68 16.57
N PRO A 236 -1.41 13.25 17.20
CA PRO A 236 -1.42 14.68 17.49
C PRO A 236 -1.44 15.45 16.18
N LYS A 237 -2.18 16.56 16.15
CA LYS A 237 -2.28 17.44 14.98
C LYS A 237 -1.90 18.88 15.34
N ARG A 238 -1.49 19.67 14.36
CA ARG A 238 -1.32 21.11 14.49
C ARG A 238 -2.69 21.80 14.55
N ARG A 239 -2.73 23.02 15.08
CA ARG A 239 -4.00 23.74 15.29
C ARG A 239 -4.82 23.92 14.02
N GLN A 240 -4.15 24.15 12.89
CA GLN A 240 -4.79 24.39 11.57
C GLN A 240 -5.10 23.10 10.80
N GLU A 241 -4.66 21.94 11.27
CA GLU A 241 -4.88 20.68 10.58
C GLU A 241 -6.25 20.10 10.91
N VAL A 242 -6.90 19.54 9.91
CA VAL A 242 -8.17 18.82 10.05
C VAL A 242 -7.86 17.35 10.27
N ALA A 243 -8.44 16.77 11.33
CA ALA A 243 -8.35 15.33 11.56
C ALA A 243 -9.38 14.60 10.70
N THR A 244 -8.99 13.46 10.15
CA THR A 244 -9.88 12.51 9.47
C THR A 244 -10.65 11.67 10.49
N GLU A 245 -11.64 10.88 10.06
CA GLU A 245 -12.32 9.91 10.94
C GLU A 245 -11.37 8.84 11.48
N PHE A 246 -10.33 8.48 10.73
CA PHE A 246 -9.28 7.58 11.19
C PHE A 246 -8.41 8.20 12.30
N GLY A 247 -8.51 9.50 12.52
CA GLY A 247 -7.84 10.25 13.59
C GLY A 247 -6.52 10.89 13.19
N TYR A 248 -5.97 10.63 12.02
CA TYR A 248 -4.75 11.30 11.54
C TYR A 248 -5.07 12.62 10.80
N PRO A 249 -4.14 13.59 10.82
CA PRO A 249 -4.33 14.86 10.12
C PRO A 249 -4.28 14.71 8.61
N MET A 250 -5.13 15.46 7.91
CA MET A 250 -5.03 15.65 6.46
C MET A 250 -3.88 16.61 6.16
N TYR A 251 -2.84 16.10 5.46
CA TYR A 251 -1.61 16.86 5.16
C TYR A 251 -1.18 16.65 3.72
N ALA A 252 -1.74 17.43 2.79
CA ALA A 252 -1.52 17.26 1.35
C ALA A 252 -0.07 17.56 0.93
N GLU A 253 0.58 18.57 1.54
CA GLU A 253 1.96 18.95 1.24
C GLU A 253 2.96 17.82 1.53
N GLY A 254 2.57 16.90 2.40
CA GLY A 254 3.36 15.71 2.70
C GLY A 254 3.46 14.74 1.54
N LEU A 255 2.49 14.69 0.62
CA LEU A 255 2.58 13.87 -0.58
C LEU A 255 3.82 14.24 -1.42
N ARG A 256 4.11 15.55 -1.58
CA ARG A 256 5.33 16.00 -2.25
C ARG A 256 6.58 15.51 -1.53
N ARG A 257 6.65 15.67 -0.21
CA ARG A 257 7.79 15.22 0.61
C ARG A 257 7.98 13.70 0.50
N ALA A 258 6.90 12.93 0.42
CA ALA A 258 6.95 11.49 0.23
C ALA A 258 7.48 11.10 -1.18
N ILE A 259 7.09 11.84 -2.23
CA ILE A 259 7.63 11.69 -3.58
C ILE A 259 9.13 12.00 -3.58
N GLU A 260 9.54 13.15 -3.02
CA GLU A 260 10.95 13.56 -2.90
C GLU A 260 11.79 12.56 -2.08
N PHE A 261 11.18 11.93 -1.07
CA PHE A 261 11.84 10.87 -0.30
C PHE A 261 12.14 9.63 -1.15
N LEU A 262 11.25 9.25 -2.07
CA LEU A 262 11.41 8.07 -2.93
C LEU A 262 12.21 8.34 -4.21
N ALA A 263 12.25 9.57 -4.69
CA ALA A 263 12.93 9.97 -5.93
C ALA A 263 14.40 9.48 -6.06
N PRO A 264 15.22 9.42 -4.98
CA PRO A 264 16.58 8.88 -5.06
C PRO A 264 16.68 7.38 -5.38
N LEU A 265 15.57 6.65 -5.45
CA LEU A 265 15.56 5.26 -5.95
C LEU A 265 15.78 5.19 -7.47
N ASN A 266 15.61 6.30 -8.20
CA ASN A 266 15.80 6.43 -9.65
C ASN A 266 14.94 5.43 -10.45
N VAL A 267 13.74 5.14 -9.97
CA VAL A 267 12.70 4.38 -10.67
C VAL A 267 11.41 5.20 -10.69
N PRO A 268 10.50 4.95 -11.64
CA PRO A 268 9.19 5.59 -11.65
C PRO A 268 8.43 5.42 -10.32
N ILE A 269 7.64 6.42 -9.95
CA ILE A 269 6.74 6.37 -8.80
C ILE A 269 5.31 6.16 -9.30
N GLU A 270 4.59 5.23 -8.72
CA GLU A 270 3.14 5.11 -8.87
C GLU A 270 2.48 5.42 -7.52
N ILE A 271 1.55 6.37 -7.46
CA ILE A 271 0.75 6.56 -6.26
C ILE A 271 -0.24 5.40 -6.20
N THR A 272 0.11 4.39 -5.40
CA THR A 272 -0.67 3.15 -5.29
C THR A 272 -1.83 3.24 -4.31
N GLU A 273 -1.76 4.19 -3.35
CA GLU A 273 -2.87 4.54 -2.48
C GLU A 273 -2.75 5.98 -1.99
N ASN A 274 -3.86 6.70 -2.04
CA ASN A 274 -4.07 7.98 -1.36
C ASN A 274 -5.56 8.20 -1.16
N GLY A 275 -6.01 8.50 0.05
CA GLY A 275 -7.43 8.64 0.36
C GLY A 275 -7.68 9.15 1.77
N VAL A 276 -8.95 9.24 2.13
CA VAL A 276 -9.40 9.74 3.43
C VAL A 276 -10.64 9.00 3.90
N ALA A 277 -10.63 8.56 5.17
CA ALA A 277 -11.84 8.06 5.82
C ALA A 277 -12.75 9.24 6.15
N ASP A 278 -13.96 9.22 5.56
CA ASP A 278 -14.93 10.32 5.65
C ASP A 278 -16.31 9.79 5.21
N ALA A 279 -17.09 9.31 6.15
CA ALA A 279 -18.40 8.69 5.88
C ALA A 279 -19.39 9.68 5.28
N GLU A 280 -19.36 10.93 5.77
CA GLU A 280 -20.29 11.99 5.39
C GLU A 280 -19.84 12.79 4.14
N ASP A 281 -18.70 12.45 3.56
CA ASP A 281 -18.13 13.09 2.36
C ASP A 281 -17.87 14.59 2.50
N THR A 282 -17.57 15.06 3.70
CA THR A 282 -17.35 16.49 4.00
C THR A 282 -15.91 16.95 3.74
N LEU A 283 -14.94 16.02 3.78
CA LEU A 283 -13.51 16.30 3.64
C LEU A 283 -12.93 15.79 2.32
N ARG A 284 -13.50 14.73 1.72
CA ARG A 284 -12.89 14.00 0.60
C ARG A 284 -12.71 14.87 -0.64
N THR A 285 -13.65 15.76 -0.93
CA THR A 285 -13.51 16.72 -2.04
C THR A 285 -12.29 17.61 -1.88
N GLU A 286 -12.08 18.18 -0.69
CA GLU A 286 -10.93 19.03 -0.42
C GLU A 286 -9.64 18.22 -0.40
N HIS A 287 -9.67 17.02 0.18
CA HIS A 287 -8.55 16.05 0.13
C HIS A 287 -8.11 15.79 -1.31
N LEU A 288 -9.02 15.42 -2.19
CA LEU A 288 -8.73 15.15 -3.61
C LEU A 288 -8.10 16.36 -4.30
N ARG A 289 -8.74 17.53 -4.17
CA ARG A 289 -8.26 18.76 -4.82
C ARG A 289 -6.84 19.12 -4.38
N ARG A 290 -6.57 19.09 -3.07
CA ARG A 290 -5.26 19.46 -2.53
C ARG A 290 -4.18 18.45 -2.90
N HIS A 291 -4.44 17.15 -2.75
CA HIS A 291 -3.45 16.12 -3.06
C HIS A 291 -3.14 16.06 -4.55
N LEU A 292 -4.17 16.13 -5.43
CA LEU A 292 -3.95 16.13 -6.88
C LEU A 292 -3.27 17.42 -7.36
N TRP A 293 -3.54 18.56 -6.72
CA TRP A 293 -2.81 19.80 -7.00
C TRP A 293 -1.32 19.67 -6.64
N VAL A 294 -1.00 19.13 -5.45
CA VAL A 294 0.38 18.87 -5.02
C VAL A 294 1.07 17.90 -5.97
N LEU A 295 0.38 16.82 -6.36
CA LEU A 295 0.88 15.84 -7.31
C LEU A 295 1.18 16.47 -8.67
N SER A 296 0.24 17.26 -9.22
CA SER A 296 0.44 17.97 -10.49
C SER A 296 1.68 18.87 -10.47
N ASN A 297 1.92 19.58 -9.36
CA ASN A 297 3.11 20.40 -9.22
C ASN A 297 4.38 19.55 -9.12
N ALA A 298 4.36 18.44 -8.40
CA ALA A 298 5.51 17.52 -8.33
C ALA A 298 5.89 16.99 -9.73
N VAL A 299 4.90 16.63 -10.56
CA VAL A 299 5.13 16.20 -11.95
C VAL A 299 5.70 17.34 -12.79
N LYS A 300 5.15 18.56 -12.68
CA LYS A 300 5.67 19.74 -13.38
C LYS A 300 7.12 20.06 -13.01
N ASP A 301 7.51 19.81 -11.77
CA ASP A 301 8.87 20.01 -11.27
C ASP A 301 9.82 18.86 -11.65
N GLY A 302 9.36 17.90 -12.47
CA GLY A 302 10.18 16.85 -13.07
C GLY A 302 10.24 15.53 -12.33
N HIS A 303 9.40 15.30 -11.30
CA HIS A 303 9.31 13.98 -10.67
C HIS A 303 8.58 13.00 -11.58
N ASP A 304 9.15 11.81 -11.80
CA ASP A 304 8.57 10.74 -12.63
C ASP A 304 7.47 10.00 -11.87
N VAL A 305 6.28 10.62 -11.81
CA VAL A 305 5.08 9.99 -11.22
C VAL A 305 4.12 9.63 -12.35
N ARG A 306 3.81 8.32 -12.49
CA ARG A 306 3.13 7.77 -13.67
C ARG A 306 1.67 7.44 -13.47
N SER A 307 1.21 7.21 -12.21
CA SER A 307 -0.18 6.90 -11.92
C SER A 307 -0.63 7.44 -10.58
N TYR A 308 -1.95 7.51 -10.40
CA TYR A 308 -2.59 7.83 -9.13
C TYR A 308 -3.80 6.93 -8.93
N HIS A 309 -3.77 6.11 -7.86
CA HIS A 309 -4.87 5.26 -7.44
C HIS A 309 -5.46 5.83 -6.14
N HIS A 310 -6.73 6.23 -6.22
CA HIS A 310 -7.47 6.66 -5.04
C HIS A 310 -7.83 5.44 -4.16
N TRP A 311 -7.60 5.54 -2.86
CA TRP A 311 -8.11 4.59 -1.88
C TRP A 311 -9.41 5.13 -1.29
N SER A 312 -10.60 4.62 -1.68
CA SER A 312 -10.84 3.47 -2.54
C SER A 312 -12.01 3.73 -3.49
N LEU A 313 -12.25 2.84 -4.44
CA LEU A 313 -13.39 2.92 -5.37
C LEU A 313 -14.73 2.94 -4.62
N MET A 314 -14.85 2.08 -3.62
CA MET A 314 -16.06 1.90 -2.82
C MET A 314 -15.70 1.60 -1.38
N ASP A 315 -16.62 1.84 -0.44
CA ASP A 315 -16.46 1.42 0.94
C ASP A 315 -16.22 -0.08 1.03
N ASN A 316 -15.29 -0.49 1.89
CA ASN A 316 -14.89 -1.88 2.02
C ASN A 316 -14.53 -2.23 3.47
N PHE A 317 -14.07 -3.45 3.70
CA PHE A 317 -13.59 -3.91 4.99
C PHE A 317 -12.18 -3.36 5.27
N GLU A 318 -12.09 -2.39 6.19
CA GLU A 318 -10.82 -1.72 6.56
C GLU A 318 -10.11 -2.48 7.69
N TRP A 319 -9.67 -3.68 7.42
CA TRP A 319 -8.85 -4.52 8.30
C TRP A 319 -9.35 -4.59 9.76
N ALA A 320 -8.56 -4.15 10.73
CA ALA A 320 -8.93 -4.15 12.15
C ALA A 320 -10.08 -3.19 12.49
N GLU A 321 -10.37 -2.21 11.63
CA GLU A 321 -11.48 -1.26 11.81
C GLU A 321 -12.81 -1.79 11.24
N GLY A 322 -12.79 -2.94 10.56
CA GLY A 322 -13.99 -3.53 9.98
C GLY A 322 -14.65 -2.63 8.93
N TYR A 323 -15.95 -2.43 9.05
CA TYR A 323 -16.72 -1.59 8.13
C TYR A 323 -16.96 -0.16 8.66
N SER A 324 -16.30 0.25 9.73
CA SER A 324 -16.51 1.58 10.33
C SER A 324 -15.87 2.70 9.53
N MET A 325 -14.68 2.46 8.92
CA MET A 325 -13.95 3.45 8.14
C MET A 325 -14.40 3.47 6.68
N ARG A 326 -14.84 4.61 6.19
CA ARG A 326 -15.45 4.77 4.87
C ARG A 326 -14.52 5.58 3.95
N PHE A 327 -13.79 4.89 3.07
CA PHE A 327 -12.84 5.51 2.13
C PHE A 327 -13.39 5.67 0.70
N GLY A 328 -14.52 5.01 0.38
CA GLY A 328 -15.02 4.88 -0.97
C GLY A 328 -15.39 6.18 -1.65
N LEU A 329 -15.11 6.30 -2.95
CA LEU A 329 -15.80 7.27 -3.84
C LEU A 329 -17.29 6.90 -3.99
N HIS A 330 -17.60 5.60 -3.85
CA HIS A 330 -18.98 5.13 -3.74
C HIS A 330 -19.25 4.69 -2.30
N ARG A 331 -20.35 5.17 -1.76
CA ARG A 331 -20.94 4.61 -0.54
C ARG A 331 -21.47 3.21 -0.85
N VAL A 332 -21.21 2.27 0.06
CA VAL A 332 -21.82 0.93 0.02
C VAL A 332 -22.77 0.80 1.19
N ASP A 333 -24.02 0.46 0.88
CA ASP A 333 -24.92 -0.10 1.85
C ASP A 333 -24.60 -1.60 1.98
N PHE A 334 -24.11 -2.02 3.15
CA PHE A 334 -23.62 -3.40 3.31
C PHE A 334 -24.74 -4.45 3.47
N GLU A 335 -25.99 -4.02 3.69
CA GLU A 335 -27.14 -4.91 3.74
C GLU A 335 -27.71 -5.15 2.34
N SER A 336 -28.02 -4.09 1.61
CA SER A 336 -28.58 -4.17 0.25
C SER A 336 -27.53 -4.36 -0.83
N GLN A 337 -26.26 -4.10 -0.52
CA GLN A 337 -25.14 -4.08 -1.47
C GLN A 337 -25.27 -3.00 -2.56
N GLU A 338 -26.05 -1.96 -2.33
CA GLU A 338 -26.18 -0.83 -3.24
C GLU A 338 -24.91 0.05 -3.19
N ARG A 339 -24.45 0.53 -4.36
CA ARG A 339 -23.33 1.45 -4.53
C ARG A 339 -23.84 2.79 -5.02
N THR A 340 -23.67 3.83 -4.21
CA THR A 340 -24.07 5.20 -4.55
C THR A 340 -22.85 6.08 -4.69
N LEU A 341 -22.67 6.75 -5.84
CA LEU A 341 -21.56 7.68 -6.05
C LEU A 341 -21.70 8.88 -5.12
N ARG A 342 -20.62 9.21 -4.40
CA ARG A 342 -20.56 10.38 -3.53
C ARG A 342 -20.28 11.66 -4.33
N PRO A 343 -20.66 12.85 -3.82
CA PRO A 343 -20.29 14.13 -4.42
C PRO A 343 -18.79 14.27 -4.72
N SER A 344 -17.92 13.79 -3.85
CA SER A 344 -16.47 13.74 -4.10
C SER A 344 -16.07 12.86 -5.29
N GLY A 345 -16.83 11.79 -5.54
CA GLY A 345 -16.65 10.93 -6.73
C GLY A 345 -16.97 11.66 -8.02
N GLU A 346 -17.99 12.52 -8.05
CA GLU A 346 -18.28 13.40 -9.20
C GLU A 346 -17.15 14.42 -9.43
N VAL A 347 -16.57 14.96 -8.36
CA VAL A 347 -15.40 15.85 -8.45
C VAL A 347 -14.19 15.11 -9.04
N TYR A 348 -13.94 13.88 -8.60
CA TYR A 348 -12.83 13.05 -9.12
C TYR A 348 -13.05 12.73 -10.59
N LYS A 349 -14.25 12.32 -10.99
CA LYS A 349 -14.66 12.12 -12.39
C LYS A 349 -14.42 13.36 -13.27
N ALA A 350 -14.80 14.53 -12.78
CA ALA A 350 -14.60 15.78 -13.49
C ALA A 350 -13.11 16.16 -13.64
N ILE A 351 -12.25 15.75 -12.71
CA ILE A 351 -10.80 15.97 -12.81
C ILE A 351 -10.20 15.01 -13.85
N VAL A 352 -10.56 13.74 -13.81
CA VAL A 352 -10.07 12.71 -14.75
C VAL A 352 -10.52 13.01 -16.19
N GLY A 353 -11.76 13.44 -16.38
CA GLY A 353 -12.32 13.75 -17.71
C GLY A 353 -11.76 14.99 -18.40
N ARG A 354 -10.85 15.73 -17.77
CA ARG A 354 -10.14 16.90 -18.36
C ARG A 354 -8.82 16.53 -19.05
N ARG A 355 -8.58 15.26 -19.28
CA ARG A 355 -7.39 14.73 -19.99
C ARG A 355 -7.44 15.04 -21.48
#